data_676efe932c5ab86dacff0c04a65b525b
#
_entry.id   676efe932c5ab86dacff0c04a65b525b
#
_cell.length_a   1.000
_cell.length_b   1.000
_cell.length_c   1.000
_cell.angle_alpha   90.00
_cell.angle_beta   90.00
_cell.angle_gamma   90.00
#
_symmetry.space_group_name_H-M   'P 1'
#
loop_
_entity.id
_entity.type
_entity.pdbx_description
1 polymer ?
#
loop_
_entity_poly.entity_id
_entity_poly.type
_entity_poly.pdbx_seq_one_letter_code
_entity_poly.pdbx_strand_id
1 'polypeptide(L)'
;MNRNYLALGGIIVDDLIYENGNTAMGTIGGGGFYAGIGARIWTEEVSIVARVGSDFDVSLIDAKGLSSQYIKVTSLPTPRAWQILDLQHERTQVPRLSSNAWYEQLTIDDNDLPDNPFFGLHILGRGSEIEERIIERYYSKGTIISYEPIVSKNTNQKRIDSIIRCLKYATIFSPDLLACEVLVNSSDPIEAGRWLCKFGPEIVVVRMGKQGALVVQLGVSEVWLIPACAGEIVNTVGAGNAFCGGFLVGWCTSNYDVAHAGANAAISASFIMEHVGAPEITLDLSARARGLHSKVIESIIKQ
;
A
#
# COMPACT_ATOMS: atom_id res chain seq x y z
N MET A 1 13.12 -8.58 -19.57
CA MET A 1 12.06 -7.54 -19.52
C MET A 1 12.38 -6.65 -18.34
N ASN A 2 12.39 -5.33 -18.53
CA ASN A 2 12.49 -4.40 -17.38
C ASN A 2 11.30 -4.64 -16.46
N ARG A 3 11.59 -4.93 -15.19
CA ARG A 3 10.56 -5.16 -14.17
C ARG A 3 10.15 -3.83 -13.56
N ASN A 4 9.32 -3.08 -14.27
CA ASN A 4 8.79 -1.79 -13.83
C ASN A 4 7.51 -1.98 -13.01
N TYR A 5 7.37 -1.18 -11.96
CA TYR A 5 6.23 -1.21 -11.04
C TYR A 5 5.51 0.13 -11.02
N LEU A 6 4.21 0.07 -10.81
CA LEU A 6 3.36 1.24 -10.69
C LEU A 6 2.63 1.22 -9.35
N ALA A 7 2.72 2.31 -8.60
CA ALA A 7 1.91 2.54 -7.41
C ALA A 7 0.81 3.56 -7.74
N LEU A 8 -0.45 3.16 -7.54
CA LEU A 8 -1.62 3.98 -7.81
C LEU A 8 -2.33 4.30 -6.50
N GLY A 9 -2.39 5.59 -6.19
CA GLY A 9 -3.00 6.09 -4.96
C GLY A 9 -2.60 7.53 -4.71
N GLY A 10 -3.23 8.18 -3.72
CA GLY A 10 -3.00 9.60 -3.49
C GLY A 10 -1.59 9.93 -3.00
N ILE A 11 -1.14 11.14 -3.35
CA ILE A 11 -0.14 11.89 -2.60
C ILE A 11 -0.89 12.85 -1.68
N ILE A 12 -0.49 12.90 -0.43
CA ILE A 12 -1.08 13.76 0.60
C ILE A 12 0.06 14.48 1.32
N VAL A 13 -0.07 15.75 1.58
CA VAL A 13 0.83 16.46 2.51
C VAL A 13 0.29 16.26 3.92
N ASP A 14 1.02 15.51 4.73
CA ASP A 14 0.66 15.17 6.09
C ASP A 14 1.27 16.17 7.08
N ASP A 15 0.42 16.68 7.97
CA ASP A 15 0.83 17.46 9.13
C ASP A 15 0.67 16.55 10.37
N LEU A 16 1.79 15.96 10.82
CA LEU A 16 1.81 14.99 11.93
C LEU A 16 1.74 15.73 13.27
N ILE A 17 0.89 15.23 14.16
CA ILE A 17 0.71 15.72 15.53
C ILE A 17 0.80 14.52 16.46
N TYR A 18 1.81 14.51 17.32
CA TYR A 18 2.06 13.43 18.28
C TYR A 18 1.41 13.75 19.63
N GLU A 19 1.12 12.73 20.44
CA GLU A 19 0.48 12.85 21.75
C GLU A 19 1.27 13.74 22.72
N ASN A 20 2.59 13.78 22.59
CA ASN A 20 3.47 14.62 23.41
C ASN A 20 3.52 16.10 22.97
N GLY A 21 2.71 16.49 21.97
CA GLY A 21 2.65 17.84 21.42
C GLY A 21 3.71 18.14 20.36
N ASN A 22 4.64 17.23 20.09
CA ASN A 22 5.56 17.39 18.96
C ASN A 22 4.81 17.35 17.63
N THR A 23 5.35 18.03 16.64
CA THR A 23 4.75 18.08 15.30
C THR A 23 5.80 17.91 14.20
N ALA A 24 5.39 17.34 13.07
CA ALA A 24 6.16 17.36 11.83
C ALA A 24 5.23 17.79 10.68
N MET A 25 5.38 19.03 10.25
CA MET A 25 4.48 19.65 9.29
C MET A 25 5.02 19.53 7.87
N GLY A 26 4.11 19.32 6.90
CA GLY A 26 4.47 19.30 5.47
C GLY A 26 5.18 18.04 5.03
N THR A 27 4.99 16.94 5.73
CA THR A 27 5.58 15.63 5.37
C THR A 27 4.87 15.06 4.14
N ILE A 28 5.61 14.54 3.18
CA ILE A 28 5.00 13.82 2.05
C ILE A 28 4.46 12.49 2.54
N GLY A 29 3.19 12.26 2.24
CA GLY A 29 2.47 11.05 2.61
C GLY A 29 1.50 10.61 1.50
N GLY A 30 0.53 9.81 1.90
CA GLY A 30 -0.44 9.19 1.01
C GLY A 30 -0.12 7.74 0.70
N GLY A 31 -1.18 6.93 0.53
CA GLY A 31 -1.01 5.48 0.43
C GLY A 31 -0.25 5.03 -0.82
N GLY A 32 -0.49 5.68 -1.97
CA GLY A 32 0.26 5.41 -3.20
C GLY A 32 1.74 5.75 -3.07
N PHE A 33 2.04 6.89 -2.42
CA PHE A 33 3.42 7.27 -2.17
C PHE A 33 4.15 6.26 -1.27
N TYR A 34 3.58 5.88 -0.12
CA TYR A 34 4.22 4.92 0.76
C TYR A 34 4.33 3.51 0.16
N ALA A 35 3.34 3.07 -0.63
CA ALA A 35 3.47 1.81 -1.37
C ALA A 35 4.61 1.87 -2.40
N GLY A 36 4.73 3.01 -3.11
CA GLY A 36 5.86 3.27 -4.00
C GLY A 36 7.21 3.20 -3.27
N ILE A 37 7.34 3.84 -2.09
CA ILE A 37 8.55 3.78 -1.27
C ILE A 37 8.86 2.35 -0.82
N GLY A 38 7.85 1.60 -0.36
CA GLY A 38 8.02 0.20 0.05
C GLY A 38 8.54 -0.69 -1.09
N ALA A 39 8.06 -0.46 -2.32
CA ALA A 39 8.56 -1.12 -3.52
C ALA A 39 9.98 -0.66 -3.88
N ARG A 40 10.27 0.65 -3.77
CA ARG A 40 11.55 1.25 -4.15
C ARG A 40 12.75 0.76 -3.33
N ILE A 41 12.52 0.30 -2.11
CA ILE A 41 13.57 -0.35 -1.29
C ILE A 41 14.19 -1.54 -2.02
N TRP A 42 13.43 -2.23 -2.88
CA TRP A 42 13.80 -3.49 -3.52
C TRP A 42 14.09 -3.40 -5.02
N THR A 43 13.66 -2.33 -5.68
CA THR A 43 13.85 -2.12 -7.12
C THR A 43 13.97 -0.64 -7.44
N GLU A 44 14.66 -0.30 -8.54
CA GLU A 44 14.82 1.09 -8.96
C GLU A 44 13.67 1.57 -9.87
N GLU A 45 12.96 0.66 -10.50
CA GLU A 45 11.95 0.93 -11.53
C GLU A 45 10.55 1.05 -10.91
N VAL A 46 10.29 2.12 -10.15
CA VAL A 46 8.99 2.39 -9.53
C VAL A 46 8.48 3.77 -9.94
N SER A 47 7.28 3.80 -10.53
CA SER A 47 6.56 5.04 -10.85
C SER A 47 5.33 5.18 -9.96
N ILE A 48 4.87 6.42 -9.77
CA ILE A 48 3.63 6.71 -9.05
C ILE A 48 2.64 7.43 -9.97
N VAL A 49 1.36 7.03 -9.90
CA VAL A 49 0.25 7.78 -10.48
C VAL A 49 -0.51 8.47 -9.36
N ALA A 50 -0.56 9.78 -9.42
CA ALA A 50 -1.27 10.61 -8.46
C ALA A 50 -1.68 11.96 -9.08
N ARG A 51 -2.58 12.67 -8.41
CA ARG A 51 -2.90 14.06 -8.70
C ARG A 51 -2.41 14.94 -7.56
N VAL A 52 -1.83 16.09 -7.92
CA VAL A 52 -1.38 17.12 -6.98
C VAL A 52 -1.79 18.50 -7.50
N GLY A 53 -1.77 19.51 -6.64
CA GLY A 53 -1.96 20.88 -7.02
C GLY A 53 -0.65 21.56 -7.48
N SER A 54 -0.75 22.77 -8.00
CA SER A 54 0.41 23.62 -8.35
C SER A 54 1.20 24.09 -7.11
N ASP A 55 0.68 23.82 -5.91
CA ASP A 55 1.30 24.10 -4.62
C ASP A 55 2.25 22.97 -4.15
N PHE A 56 2.45 21.93 -4.97
CA PHE A 56 3.32 20.78 -4.67
C PHE A 56 4.52 20.76 -5.63
N ASP A 57 5.70 20.65 -5.06
CA ASP A 57 6.92 20.43 -5.84
C ASP A 57 7.08 18.95 -6.19
N VAL A 58 6.77 18.60 -7.45
CA VAL A 58 6.81 17.22 -7.96
C VAL A 58 8.24 16.64 -7.92
N SER A 59 9.28 17.47 -7.98
CA SER A 59 10.68 17.01 -7.92
C SER A 59 11.03 16.32 -6.60
N LEU A 60 10.25 16.57 -5.53
CA LEU A 60 10.41 15.88 -4.25
C LEU A 60 10.12 14.37 -4.33
N ILE A 61 9.30 13.95 -5.30
CA ILE A 61 9.01 12.53 -5.55
C ILE A 61 10.22 11.87 -6.20
N ASP A 62 10.82 12.52 -7.19
CA ASP A 62 12.04 12.03 -7.85
C ASP A 62 13.21 11.98 -6.87
N ALA A 63 13.31 12.95 -5.95
CA ALA A 63 14.31 12.94 -4.88
C ALA A 63 14.16 11.75 -3.91
N LYS A 64 12.95 11.17 -3.80
CA LYS A 64 12.71 9.91 -3.06
C LYS A 64 12.95 8.65 -3.90
N GLY A 65 13.42 8.81 -5.13
CA GLY A 65 13.75 7.72 -6.06
C GLY A 65 12.53 7.09 -6.74
N LEU A 66 11.37 7.74 -6.69
CA LEU A 66 10.17 7.34 -7.44
C LEU A 66 10.07 8.19 -8.72
N SER A 67 9.68 7.58 -9.84
CA SER A 67 9.44 8.35 -11.06
C SER A 67 8.12 9.11 -10.96
N SER A 68 8.19 10.43 -11.10
CA SER A 68 7.05 11.36 -11.04
C SER A 68 6.35 11.55 -12.39
N GLN A 69 6.79 10.87 -13.46
CA GLN A 69 6.35 11.10 -14.84
C GLN A 69 4.83 10.96 -15.07
N TYR A 70 4.12 10.27 -14.16
CA TYR A 70 2.67 10.07 -14.23
C TYR A 70 1.92 10.84 -13.14
N ILE A 71 2.56 11.84 -12.54
CA ILE A 71 1.90 12.76 -11.62
C ILE A 71 1.25 13.88 -12.43
N LYS A 72 -0.05 14.06 -12.25
CA LYS A 72 -0.82 15.12 -12.90
C LYS A 72 -0.98 16.32 -11.98
N VAL A 73 -0.49 17.48 -12.43
CA VAL A 73 -0.73 18.75 -11.74
C VAL A 73 -2.10 19.28 -12.16
N THR A 74 -2.97 19.56 -11.20
CA THR A 74 -4.33 20.05 -11.40
C THR A 74 -4.50 21.48 -10.89
N SER A 75 -5.67 22.08 -11.12
CA SER A 75 -6.02 23.40 -10.58
C SER A 75 -6.49 23.35 -9.12
N LEU A 76 -6.76 22.17 -8.58
CA LEU A 76 -7.12 22.01 -7.16
C LEU A 76 -5.86 21.96 -6.30
N PRO A 77 -5.93 22.39 -5.03
CA PRO A 77 -4.79 22.26 -4.11
C PRO A 77 -4.43 20.80 -3.84
N THR A 78 -3.18 20.55 -3.52
CA THR A 78 -2.70 19.21 -3.10
C THR A 78 -3.46 18.75 -1.85
N PRO A 79 -3.90 17.49 -1.80
CA PRO A 79 -4.51 16.94 -0.60
C PRO A 79 -3.62 17.14 0.62
N ARG A 80 -4.19 17.69 1.70
CA ARG A 80 -3.49 17.94 2.95
C ARG A 80 -4.34 17.47 4.11
N ALA A 81 -3.73 16.81 5.10
CA ALA A 81 -4.43 16.31 6.28
C ALA A 81 -3.61 16.47 7.54
N TRP A 82 -4.27 16.67 8.67
CA TRP A 82 -3.69 16.40 9.97
C TRP A 82 -3.74 14.89 10.22
N GLN A 83 -2.62 14.36 10.68
CA GLN A 83 -2.47 12.98 11.15
C GLN A 83 -2.21 13.04 12.65
N ILE A 84 -3.23 12.81 13.44
CA ILE A 84 -3.17 12.90 14.91
C ILE A 84 -2.91 11.47 15.42
N LEU A 85 -1.81 11.31 16.14
CA LEU A 85 -1.36 10.05 16.72
C LEU A 85 -1.60 10.07 18.24
N ASP A 86 -2.21 9.03 18.78
CA ASP A 86 -2.40 8.85 20.21
C ASP A 86 -1.25 8.04 20.86
N LEU A 87 -1.34 7.80 22.17
CA LEU A 87 -0.36 7.04 22.96
C LEU A 87 -0.17 5.58 22.48
N GLN A 88 -1.13 5.02 21.76
CA GLN A 88 -1.08 3.70 21.18
C GLN A 88 -0.58 3.71 19.72
N HIS A 89 -0.17 4.89 19.22
CA HIS A 89 0.16 5.15 17.82
C HIS A 89 -1.02 4.91 16.86
N GLU A 90 -2.26 4.93 17.38
CA GLU A 90 -3.45 4.91 16.55
C GLU A 90 -3.64 6.27 15.88
N ARG A 91 -4.06 6.23 14.62
CA ARG A 91 -4.09 7.41 13.76
C ARG A 91 -5.51 7.92 13.51
N THR A 92 -5.75 9.18 13.79
CA THR A 92 -6.92 9.93 13.29
C THR A 92 -6.50 10.88 12.16
N GLN A 93 -7.09 10.70 10.97
CA GLN A 93 -6.84 11.57 9.82
C GLN A 93 -7.96 12.61 9.69
N VAL A 94 -7.58 13.89 9.64
CA VAL A 94 -8.50 15.00 9.43
C VAL A 94 -8.13 15.73 8.14
N PRO A 95 -8.91 15.56 7.04
CA PRO A 95 -8.68 16.27 5.78
C PRO A 95 -8.79 17.78 5.95
N ARG A 96 -7.94 18.52 5.24
CA ARG A 96 -7.89 20.00 5.25
C ARG A 96 -8.44 20.64 3.97
N LEU A 97 -9.01 19.84 3.09
CA LEU A 97 -9.76 20.29 1.92
C LEU A 97 -11.26 20.01 2.10
N SER A 98 -12.09 20.66 1.30
CA SER A 98 -13.49 20.27 1.18
C SER A 98 -13.59 18.81 0.72
N SER A 99 -14.65 18.12 1.12
CA SER A 99 -14.83 16.71 0.74
C SER A 99 -14.77 16.49 -0.78
N ASN A 100 -15.37 17.39 -1.57
CA ASN A 100 -15.36 17.27 -3.03
C ASN A 100 -13.93 17.38 -3.59
N ALA A 101 -13.17 18.42 -3.20
CA ALA A 101 -11.79 18.61 -3.66
C ALA A 101 -10.87 17.47 -3.20
N TRP A 102 -11.09 16.96 -1.97
CA TRP A 102 -10.37 15.81 -1.45
C TRP A 102 -10.57 14.56 -2.30
N TYR A 103 -11.83 14.21 -2.58
CA TYR A 103 -12.14 13.02 -3.37
C TYR A 103 -11.73 13.18 -4.84
N GLU A 104 -11.91 14.36 -5.42
CA GLU A 104 -11.50 14.63 -6.81
C GLU A 104 -10.00 14.48 -7.01
N GLN A 105 -9.19 15.01 -6.09
CA GLN A 105 -7.72 14.87 -6.15
C GLN A 105 -7.23 13.44 -5.90
N LEU A 106 -7.94 12.66 -5.08
CA LEU A 106 -7.55 11.28 -4.77
C LEU A 106 -8.19 10.25 -5.71
N THR A 107 -9.02 10.66 -6.65
CA THR A 107 -9.60 9.78 -7.67
C THR A 107 -8.74 9.83 -8.92
N ILE A 108 -8.18 8.69 -9.30
CA ILE A 108 -7.44 8.51 -10.54
C ILE A 108 -8.44 8.18 -11.66
N ASP A 109 -8.30 8.84 -12.80
CA ASP A 109 -9.10 8.63 -14.00
C ASP A 109 -8.31 7.82 -15.04
N ASP A 110 -9.00 7.19 -15.99
CA ASP A 110 -8.36 6.44 -17.08
C ASP A 110 -7.35 7.27 -17.87
N ASN A 111 -7.58 8.60 -17.99
CA ASN A 111 -6.69 9.54 -18.67
C ASN A 111 -5.41 9.92 -17.89
N ASP A 112 -5.34 9.56 -16.61
CA ASP A 112 -4.14 9.79 -15.79
C ASP A 112 -3.15 8.63 -15.90
N LEU A 113 -3.56 7.54 -16.55
CA LEU A 113 -2.87 6.28 -16.56
C LEU A 113 -2.05 6.07 -17.83
N PRO A 114 -0.81 5.59 -17.71
CA PRO A 114 -0.02 5.19 -18.87
C PRO A 114 -0.64 3.98 -19.58
N ASP A 115 -0.44 3.93 -20.91
CA ASP A 115 -0.88 2.77 -21.71
C ASP A 115 0.06 1.58 -21.62
N ASN A 116 1.28 1.79 -21.17
CA ASN A 116 2.29 0.75 -21.10
C ASN A 116 1.93 -0.33 -20.09
N PRO A 117 2.21 -1.61 -20.38
CA PRO A 117 2.11 -2.67 -19.37
C PRO A 117 3.20 -2.47 -18.30
N PHE A 118 2.86 -2.78 -17.07
CA PHE A 118 3.78 -2.87 -15.95
C PHE A 118 3.92 -4.33 -15.52
N PHE A 119 5.06 -4.65 -14.90
CA PHE A 119 5.26 -5.98 -14.34
C PHE A 119 4.36 -6.19 -13.12
N GLY A 120 4.27 -5.17 -12.26
CA GLY A 120 3.36 -5.15 -11.12
C GLY A 120 2.70 -3.79 -10.92
N LEU A 121 1.45 -3.79 -10.51
CA LEU A 121 0.66 -2.62 -10.15
C LEU A 121 0.09 -2.78 -8.76
N HIS A 122 0.40 -1.83 -7.86
CA HIS A 122 -0.29 -1.71 -6.58
C HIS A 122 -1.36 -0.64 -6.65
N ILE A 123 -2.57 -0.96 -6.22
CA ILE A 123 -3.72 -0.06 -6.18
C ILE A 123 -4.24 0.05 -4.76
N LEU A 124 -4.27 1.28 -4.24
CA LEU A 124 -5.02 1.62 -3.03
C LEU A 124 -6.41 2.09 -3.44
N GLY A 125 -7.42 1.25 -3.25
CA GLY A 125 -8.76 1.46 -3.80
C GLY A 125 -9.86 1.60 -2.76
N ARG A 126 -10.92 2.31 -3.17
CA ARG A 126 -12.11 2.60 -2.35
C ARG A 126 -13.36 1.87 -2.80
N GLY A 127 -13.28 1.10 -3.86
CA GLY A 127 -14.40 0.44 -4.51
C GLY A 127 -15.20 1.41 -5.40
N SER A 128 -14.81 1.50 -6.67
CA SER A 128 -15.51 2.29 -7.68
C SER A 128 -15.46 1.59 -9.04
N GLU A 129 -16.40 1.94 -9.92
CA GLU A 129 -16.43 1.43 -11.29
C GLU A 129 -15.19 1.84 -12.11
N ILE A 130 -14.57 2.97 -11.76
CA ILE A 130 -13.31 3.42 -12.38
C ILE A 130 -12.19 2.47 -11.97
N GLU A 131 -12.08 2.14 -10.69
CA GLU A 131 -11.07 1.19 -10.21
C GLU A 131 -11.24 -0.20 -10.83
N GLU A 132 -12.49 -0.68 -10.97
CA GLU A 132 -12.79 -1.95 -11.65
C GLU A 132 -12.22 -1.96 -13.08
N ARG A 133 -12.48 -0.90 -13.88
CA ARG A 133 -11.95 -0.77 -15.25
C ARG A 133 -10.43 -0.69 -15.29
N ILE A 134 -9.82 0.06 -14.37
CA ILE A 134 -8.37 0.18 -14.27
C ILE A 134 -7.73 -1.18 -14.01
N ILE A 135 -8.23 -1.90 -13.02
CA ILE A 135 -7.72 -3.22 -12.63
C ILE A 135 -7.85 -4.21 -13.79
N GLU A 136 -9.03 -4.28 -14.43
CA GLU A 136 -9.28 -5.16 -15.59
C GLU A 136 -8.36 -4.81 -16.76
N ARG A 137 -8.15 -3.52 -17.06
CA ARG A 137 -7.26 -3.04 -18.14
C ARG A 137 -5.82 -3.52 -17.97
N TYR A 138 -5.27 -3.42 -16.75
CA TYR A 138 -3.89 -3.85 -16.51
C TYR A 138 -3.76 -5.35 -16.36
N TYR A 139 -4.73 -6.01 -15.74
CA TYR A 139 -4.80 -7.47 -15.67
C TYR A 139 -4.82 -8.09 -17.07
N SER A 140 -5.61 -7.56 -18.00
CA SER A 140 -5.68 -8.04 -19.39
C SER A 140 -4.36 -7.88 -20.17
N LYS A 141 -3.45 -7.03 -19.69
CA LYS A 141 -2.09 -6.85 -20.23
C LYS A 141 -1.05 -7.74 -19.55
N GLY A 142 -1.47 -8.63 -18.64
CA GLY A 142 -0.60 -9.53 -17.90
C GLY A 142 0.13 -8.89 -16.71
N THR A 143 -0.32 -7.72 -16.25
CA THR A 143 0.22 -7.07 -15.03
C THR A 143 -0.23 -7.81 -13.79
N ILE A 144 0.68 -8.07 -12.86
CA ILE A 144 0.35 -8.60 -11.52
C ILE A 144 -0.28 -7.49 -10.68
N ILE A 145 -1.51 -7.71 -10.24
CA ILE A 145 -2.30 -6.71 -9.51
C ILE A 145 -2.25 -6.96 -8.01
N SER A 146 -1.76 -5.98 -7.24
CA SER A 146 -1.87 -5.90 -5.80
C SER A 146 -2.93 -4.87 -5.44
N TYR A 147 -3.99 -5.28 -4.75
CA TYR A 147 -5.10 -4.40 -4.39
C TYR A 147 -5.23 -4.30 -2.87
N GLU A 148 -5.19 -3.07 -2.36
CA GLU A 148 -5.37 -2.72 -0.95
C GLU A 148 -6.68 -1.95 -0.80
N PRO A 149 -7.68 -2.45 -0.05
CA PRO A 149 -8.95 -1.76 0.11
C PRO A 149 -8.88 -0.66 1.18
N ILE A 150 -9.51 0.49 0.90
CA ILE A 150 -9.79 1.52 1.90
C ILE A 150 -11.25 1.41 2.31
N VAL A 151 -11.48 0.93 3.53
CA VAL A 151 -12.82 0.81 4.11
C VAL A 151 -12.89 1.48 5.49
N SER A 152 -14.11 1.72 5.92
CA SER A 152 -14.45 2.14 7.27
C SER A 152 -15.73 1.42 7.70
N LYS A 153 -16.08 1.45 8.99
CA LYS A 153 -17.33 0.88 9.50
C LYS A 153 -18.59 1.44 8.80
N ASN A 154 -18.48 2.62 8.19
CA ASN A 154 -19.57 3.27 7.46
C ASN A 154 -19.48 3.06 5.94
N THR A 155 -18.63 2.15 5.45
CA THR A 155 -18.55 1.84 4.02
C THR A 155 -19.87 1.22 3.56
N ASN A 156 -20.49 1.85 2.55
CA ASN A 156 -21.79 1.39 2.05
C ASN A 156 -21.67 0.14 1.17
N GLN A 157 -22.79 -0.59 1.02
CA GLN A 157 -22.84 -1.85 0.28
C GLN A 157 -22.37 -1.71 -1.18
N LYS A 158 -22.72 -0.62 -1.88
CA LYS A 158 -22.29 -0.40 -3.27
C LYS A 158 -20.77 -0.41 -3.41
N ARG A 159 -20.04 0.18 -2.45
CA ARG A 159 -18.57 0.18 -2.43
C ARG A 159 -18.02 -1.19 -2.08
N ILE A 160 -18.63 -1.89 -1.12
CA ILE A 160 -18.26 -3.27 -0.76
C ILE A 160 -18.39 -4.16 -2.00
N ASP A 161 -19.53 -4.11 -2.70
CA ASP A 161 -19.77 -4.90 -3.90
C ASP A 161 -18.75 -4.59 -5.01
N SER A 162 -18.36 -3.32 -5.16
CA SER A 162 -17.33 -2.90 -6.12
C SER A 162 -15.95 -3.45 -5.74
N ILE A 163 -15.56 -3.39 -4.46
CA ILE A 163 -14.31 -4.00 -3.98
C ILE A 163 -14.31 -5.50 -4.30
N ILE A 164 -15.41 -6.21 -3.99
CA ILE A 164 -15.51 -7.65 -4.26
C ILE A 164 -15.41 -7.95 -5.77
N ARG A 165 -16.01 -7.13 -6.65
CA ARG A 165 -15.85 -7.31 -8.10
C ARG A 165 -14.41 -7.10 -8.58
N CYS A 166 -13.66 -6.16 -7.97
CA CYS A 166 -12.24 -5.95 -8.27
C CYS A 166 -11.40 -7.19 -7.99
N LEU A 167 -11.77 -8.01 -7.00
CA LEU A 167 -11.01 -9.20 -6.61
C LEU A 167 -10.86 -10.21 -7.75
N LYS A 168 -11.79 -10.26 -8.70
CA LYS A 168 -11.71 -11.13 -9.88
C LYS A 168 -10.40 -10.96 -10.68
N TYR A 169 -9.83 -9.77 -10.63
CA TYR A 169 -8.65 -9.39 -11.40
C TYR A 169 -7.42 -9.14 -10.51
N ALA A 170 -7.57 -9.21 -9.19
CA ALA A 170 -6.47 -9.04 -8.26
C ALA A 170 -5.70 -10.35 -8.09
N THR A 171 -4.36 -10.31 -8.23
CA THR A 171 -3.48 -11.43 -7.87
C THR A 171 -3.26 -11.46 -6.37
N ILE A 172 -2.95 -10.29 -5.79
CA ILE A 172 -2.71 -10.10 -4.36
C ILE A 172 -3.80 -9.17 -3.81
N PHE A 173 -4.50 -9.59 -2.77
CA PHE A 173 -5.43 -8.75 -2.03
C PHE A 173 -4.93 -8.57 -0.60
N SER A 174 -4.78 -7.31 -0.16
CA SER A 174 -4.18 -7.01 1.15
C SER A 174 -5.12 -6.17 2.03
N PRO A 175 -6.15 -6.78 2.65
CA PRO A 175 -6.99 -6.11 3.63
C PRO A 175 -6.28 -6.00 4.99
N ASP A 176 -6.70 -5.05 5.84
CA ASP A 176 -6.47 -5.11 7.28
C ASP A 176 -7.63 -5.80 8.01
N LEU A 177 -7.52 -5.96 9.34
CA LEU A 177 -8.58 -6.60 10.14
C LEU A 177 -9.92 -5.89 10.03
N LEU A 178 -9.93 -4.55 9.99
CA LEU A 178 -11.16 -3.78 9.81
C LEU A 178 -11.79 -4.07 8.45
N ALA A 179 -10.97 -4.18 7.41
CA ALA A 179 -11.46 -4.53 6.07
C ALA A 179 -12.05 -5.96 6.06
N CYS A 180 -11.45 -6.90 6.78
CA CYS A 180 -12.03 -8.23 6.93
C CYS A 180 -13.40 -8.19 7.62
N GLU A 181 -13.55 -7.46 8.73
CA GLU A 181 -14.84 -7.27 9.39
C GLU A 181 -15.90 -6.67 8.45
N VAL A 182 -15.54 -5.61 7.72
CA VAL A 182 -16.47 -4.87 6.84
C VAL A 182 -16.86 -5.68 5.61
N LEU A 183 -15.90 -6.39 4.99
CA LEU A 183 -16.13 -7.08 3.72
C LEU A 183 -16.74 -8.49 3.92
N VAL A 184 -16.42 -9.15 5.03
CA VAL A 184 -16.72 -10.58 5.25
C VAL A 184 -17.51 -10.83 6.53
N ASN A 185 -17.64 -9.80 7.38
CA ASN A 185 -18.24 -9.92 8.71
C ASN A 185 -17.54 -10.99 9.59
N SER A 186 -16.21 -11.10 9.47
CA SER A 186 -15.39 -12.01 10.27
C SER A 186 -14.15 -11.28 10.78
N SER A 187 -13.86 -11.47 12.07
CA SER A 187 -12.62 -11.03 12.74
C SER A 187 -11.52 -12.10 12.72
N ASP A 188 -11.83 -13.31 12.28
CA ASP A 188 -10.82 -14.36 12.07
C ASP A 188 -10.09 -14.14 10.74
N PRO A 189 -8.78 -13.83 10.77
CA PRO A 189 -8.03 -13.55 9.56
C PRO A 189 -7.90 -14.73 8.62
N ILE A 190 -7.91 -15.97 9.14
CA ILE A 190 -7.85 -17.19 8.33
C ILE A 190 -9.17 -17.40 7.58
N GLU A 191 -10.28 -17.32 8.32
CA GLU A 191 -11.61 -17.45 7.74
C GLU A 191 -11.85 -16.38 6.67
N ALA A 192 -11.58 -15.11 7.02
CA ALA A 192 -11.73 -13.99 6.10
C ALA A 192 -10.84 -14.15 4.85
N GLY A 193 -9.57 -14.51 5.03
CA GLY A 193 -8.64 -14.73 3.93
C GLY A 193 -9.11 -15.84 2.98
N ARG A 194 -9.54 -16.98 3.53
CA ARG A 194 -10.07 -18.11 2.74
C ARG A 194 -11.36 -17.76 1.99
N TRP A 195 -12.22 -16.95 2.61
CA TRP A 195 -13.44 -16.49 1.97
C TRP A 195 -13.12 -15.55 0.79
N LEU A 196 -12.22 -14.58 1.00
CA LEU A 196 -11.83 -13.60 -0.01
C LEU A 196 -11.11 -14.24 -1.21
N CYS A 197 -10.30 -15.27 -1.01
CA CYS A 197 -9.67 -16.02 -2.10
C CYS A 197 -10.69 -16.60 -3.11
N LYS A 198 -11.91 -16.91 -2.68
CA LYS A 198 -12.96 -17.46 -3.56
C LYS A 198 -13.44 -16.48 -4.65
N PHE A 199 -13.13 -15.20 -4.52
CA PHE A 199 -13.52 -14.16 -5.47
C PHE A 199 -12.46 -13.84 -6.53
N GLY A 200 -11.28 -14.47 -6.47
CA GLY A 200 -10.28 -14.35 -7.53
C GLY A 200 -8.83 -14.28 -7.10
N PRO A 201 -8.47 -13.63 -5.98
CA PRO A 201 -7.06 -13.50 -5.60
C PRO A 201 -6.37 -14.86 -5.44
N GLU A 202 -5.17 -14.96 -5.99
CA GLU A 202 -4.29 -16.11 -5.74
C GLU A 202 -3.84 -16.12 -4.27
N ILE A 203 -3.69 -14.94 -3.71
CA ILE A 203 -3.19 -14.74 -2.35
C ILE A 203 -3.90 -13.58 -1.65
N VAL A 204 -4.30 -13.81 -0.40
CA VAL A 204 -4.84 -12.79 0.49
C VAL A 204 -3.89 -12.59 1.66
N VAL A 205 -3.49 -11.35 1.89
CA VAL A 205 -2.53 -10.94 2.91
C VAL A 205 -3.24 -10.07 3.94
N VAL A 206 -3.72 -10.67 5.02
CA VAL A 206 -4.43 -9.95 6.09
C VAL A 206 -3.41 -9.26 7.00
N ARG A 207 -3.40 -7.93 6.98
CA ARG A 207 -2.50 -7.12 7.83
C ARG A 207 -3.10 -6.97 9.22
N MET A 208 -2.30 -7.29 10.26
CA MET A 208 -2.76 -7.35 11.65
C MET A 208 -1.99 -6.37 12.57
N GLY A 209 -1.45 -5.28 12.02
CA GLY A 209 -0.68 -4.27 12.74
C GLY A 209 0.54 -4.88 13.44
N LYS A 210 0.67 -4.68 14.75
CA LYS A 210 1.80 -5.21 15.56
C LYS A 210 1.90 -6.73 15.59
N GLN A 211 0.86 -7.45 15.22
CA GLN A 211 0.87 -8.91 15.10
C GLN A 211 1.45 -9.37 13.75
N GLY A 212 1.82 -8.45 12.86
CA GLY A 212 2.35 -8.77 11.54
C GLY A 212 1.25 -8.95 10.49
N ALA A 213 1.36 -10.01 9.69
CA ALA A 213 0.37 -10.33 8.66
C ALA A 213 0.18 -11.84 8.54
N LEU A 214 -1.04 -12.24 8.17
CA LEU A 214 -1.37 -13.62 7.87
C LEU A 214 -1.64 -13.76 6.37
N VAL A 215 -1.04 -14.78 5.76
CA VAL A 215 -1.16 -15.03 4.32
C VAL A 215 -1.92 -16.32 4.09
N VAL A 216 -2.96 -16.22 3.27
CA VAL A 216 -3.77 -17.33 2.77
C VAL A 216 -3.58 -17.41 1.27
N GLN A 217 -3.26 -18.60 0.77
CA GLN A 217 -3.11 -18.86 -0.65
C GLN A 217 -4.25 -19.75 -1.17
N LEU A 218 -4.79 -19.44 -2.34
CA LEU A 218 -5.89 -20.18 -2.94
C LEU A 218 -5.50 -21.64 -3.17
N GLY A 219 -6.34 -22.55 -2.68
CA GLY A 219 -6.12 -24.00 -2.84
C GLY A 219 -5.03 -24.60 -1.94
N VAL A 220 -4.45 -23.83 -1.03
CA VAL A 220 -3.45 -24.28 -0.05
C VAL A 220 -4.07 -24.29 1.34
N SER A 221 -3.92 -25.41 2.07
CA SER A 221 -4.49 -25.57 3.42
C SER A 221 -3.71 -24.82 4.47
N GLU A 222 -2.40 -24.75 4.29
CA GLU A 222 -1.49 -24.05 5.20
C GLU A 222 -1.63 -22.53 5.06
N VAL A 223 -1.33 -21.84 6.14
CA VAL A 223 -1.26 -20.39 6.21
C VAL A 223 0.15 -19.95 6.62
N TRP A 224 0.51 -18.72 6.29
CA TRP A 224 1.80 -18.17 6.65
C TRP A 224 1.61 -17.02 7.62
N LEU A 225 2.34 -17.02 8.72
CA LEU A 225 2.42 -15.90 9.65
C LEU A 225 3.72 -15.15 9.41
N ILE A 226 3.60 -13.90 8.94
CA ILE A 226 4.70 -12.97 8.75
C ILE A 226 4.76 -12.10 10.00
N PRO A 227 5.76 -12.24 10.88
CA PRO A 227 5.85 -11.40 12.07
C PRO A 227 6.14 -9.94 11.70
N ALA A 228 5.70 -9.00 12.55
CA ALA A 228 6.14 -7.62 12.43
C ALA A 228 7.65 -7.56 12.65
N CYS A 229 8.35 -6.83 11.78
CA CYS A 229 9.79 -6.65 11.91
C CYS A 229 10.07 -5.72 13.11
N ALA A 230 10.94 -6.18 14.02
CA ALA A 230 11.29 -5.39 15.20
C ALA A 230 12.20 -4.21 14.80
N GLY A 231 11.85 -3.01 15.27
CA GLY A 231 12.61 -1.77 15.07
C GLY A 231 12.13 -0.71 16.05
N GLU A 232 12.79 0.42 16.07
CA GLU A 232 12.29 1.59 16.80
C GLU A 232 11.05 2.14 16.10
N ILE A 233 9.97 2.35 16.84
CA ILE A 233 8.74 2.92 16.29
C ILE A 233 8.75 4.42 16.56
N VAL A 234 9.01 5.19 15.51
CA VAL A 234 8.94 6.66 15.51
C VAL A 234 7.58 7.12 14.98
N ASN A 235 7.08 6.47 13.91
CA ASN A 235 5.81 6.82 13.28
C ASN A 235 5.23 5.62 12.55
N THR A 236 3.93 5.36 12.69
CA THR A 236 3.25 4.24 12.03
C THR A 236 2.57 4.60 10.70
N VAL A 237 2.52 5.89 10.35
CA VAL A 237 1.83 6.38 9.15
C VAL A 237 2.52 5.85 7.89
N GLY A 238 1.77 5.18 7.03
CA GLY A 238 2.27 4.63 5.76
C GLY A 238 2.89 3.24 5.82
N ALA A 239 3.14 2.68 7.03
CA ALA A 239 3.77 1.36 7.17
C ALA A 239 2.99 0.24 6.46
N GLY A 240 1.65 0.23 6.58
CA GLY A 240 0.80 -0.75 5.92
C GLY A 240 0.84 -0.66 4.38
N ASN A 241 0.89 0.56 3.84
CA ASN A 241 1.01 0.76 2.39
C ASN A 241 2.40 0.33 1.89
N ALA A 242 3.48 0.67 2.62
CA ALA A 242 4.83 0.24 2.28
C ALA A 242 4.99 -1.29 2.36
N PHE A 243 4.32 -1.94 3.32
CA PHE A 243 4.21 -3.39 3.37
C PHE A 243 3.66 -3.95 2.05
N CYS A 244 2.56 -3.39 1.53
CA CYS A 244 1.95 -3.83 0.27
C CYS A 244 2.89 -3.65 -0.93
N GLY A 245 3.60 -2.52 -1.01
CA GLY A 245 4.59 -2.27 -2.07
C GLY A 245 5.76 -3.26 -2.02
N GLY A 246 6.31 -3.51 -0.84
CA GLY A 246 7.37 -4.50 -0.63
C GLY A 246 6.91 -5.92 -0.95
N PHE A 247 5.69 -6.30 -0.53
CA PHE A 247 5.11 -7.60 -0.83
C PHE A 247 4.98 -7.84 -2.33
N LEU A 248 4.45 -6.85 -3.08
CA LEU A 248 4.31 -6.96 -4.53
C LEU A 248 5.66 -7.23 -5.22
N VAL A 249 6.69 -6.45 -4.89
CA VAL A 249 8.01 -6.65 -5.51
C VAL A 249 8.59 -8.00 -5.10
N GLY A 250 8.51 -8.38 -3.84
CA GLY A 250 8.97 -9.67 -3.35
C GLY A 250 8.28 -10.84 -4.06
N TRP A 251 6.96 -10.80 -4.18
CA TRP A 251 6.15 -11.79 -4.91
C TRP A 251 6.60 -11.93 -6.37
N CYS A 252 6.75 -10.81 -7.05
CA CYS A 252 7.13 -10.77 -8.45
C CYS A 252 8.59 -11.21 -8.72
N THR A 253 9.50 -11.04 -7.77
CA THR A 253 10.94 -11.29 -7.97
C THR A 253 11.40 -12.65 -7.48
N SER A 254 10.63 -13.32 -6.62
CA SER A 254 10.97 -14.61 -5.99
C SER A 254 10.31 -15.83 -6.63
N ASN A 255 9.75 -15.70 -7.82
CA ASN A 255 8.92 -16.73 -8.43
C ASN A 255 7.71 -17.11 -7.55
N TYR A 256 7.06 -16.08 -6.99
CA TYR A 256 5.81 -16.19 -6.22
C TYR A 256 5.97 -16.91 -4.86
N ASP A 257 7.13 -16.73 -4.23
CA ASP A 257 7.41 -17.26 -2.90
C ASP A 257 6.85 -16.36 -1.79
N VAL A 258 6.00 -16.93 -0.93
CA VAL A 258 5.31 -16.20 0.16
C VAL A 258 6.28 -15.69 1.21
N ALA A 259 7.28 -16.48 1.60
CA ALA A 259 8.22 -16.10 2.64
C ALA A 259 9.10 -14.95 2.18
N HIS A 260 9.54 -15.00 0.92
CA HIS A 260 10.31 -13.92 0.29
C HIS A 260 9.51 -12.61 0.20
N ALA A 261 8.27 -12.70 -0.30
CA ALA A 261 7.37 -11.55 -0.39
C ALA A 261 7.06 -10.96 1.00
N GLY A 262 6.80 -11.83 1.97
CA GLY A 262 6.55 -11.45 3.35
C GLY A 262 7.73 -10.76 4.02
N ALA A 263 8.94 -11.24 3.79
CA ALA A 263 10.15 -10.62 4.30
C ALA A 263 10.37 -9.21 3.73
N ASN A 264 10.22 -9.05 2.40
CA ASN A 264 10.27 -7.74 1.76
C ASN A 264 9.23 -6.78 2.37
N ALA A 265 8.01 -7.26 2.55
CA ALA A 265 6.91 -6.47 3.11
C ALA A 265 7.18 -6.01 4.54
N ALA A 266 7.56 -6.94 5.43
CA ALA A 266 7.82 -6.63 6.84
C ALA A 266 8.99 -5.64 7.00
N ILE A 267 10.06 -5.80 6.23
CA ILE A 267 11.21 -4.88 6.21
C ILE A 267 10.80 -3.52 5.68
N SER A 268 10.02 -3.45 4.59
CA SER A 268 9.53 -2.17 4.05
C SER A 268 8.70 -1.41 5.08
N ALA A 269 7.81 -2.09 5.78
CA ALA A 269 7.01 -1.49 6.85
C ALA A 269 7.88 -0.99 8.01
N SER A 270 8.87 -1.78 8.47
CA SER A 270 9.75 -1.38 9.56
C SER A 270 10.57 -0.13 9.24
N PHE A 271 11.08 -0.01 8.02
CA PHE A 271 11.85 1.16 7.61
C PHE A 271 11.00 2.44 7.54
N ILE A 272 9.72 2.34 7.20
CA ILE A 272 8.82 3.48 7.35
C ILE A 272 8.62 3.84 8.82
N MET A 273 8.43 2.83 9.69
CA MET A 273 8.17 3.09 11.11
C MET A 273 9.37 3.71 11.86
N GLU A 274 10.59 3.51 11.37
CA GLU A 274 11.81 4.08 11.97
C GLU A 274 11.99 5.59 11.68
N HIS A 275 11.13 6.20 10.84
CA HIS A 275 11.32 7.58 10.36
C HIS A 275 10.05 8.42 10.51
N VAL A 276 10.24 9.72 10.61
CA VAL A 276 9.18 10.70 10.38
C VAL A 276 9.06 10.92 8.88
N GLY A 277 7.93 10.49 8.29
CA GLY A 277 7.78 10.46 6.83
C GLY A 277 8.58 9.32 6.18
N ALA A 278 8.71 9.36 4.86
CA ALA A 278 9.44 8.33 4.13
C ALA A 278 10.96 8.52 4.24
N PRO A 279 11.74 7.43 4.49
CA PRO A 279 13.19 7.51 4.48
C PRO A 279 13.74 7.89 3.10
N GLU A 280 14.99 8.33 3.05
CA GLU A 280 15.74 8.40 1.80
C GLU A 280 16.19 7.00 1.39
N ILE A 281 15.93 6.63 0.15
CA ILE A 281 16.30 5.32 -0.36
C ILE A 281 17.74 5.39 -0.88
N THR A 282 18.67 5.21 0.03
CA THR A 282 20.11 5.14 -0.25
C THR A 282 20.57 3.72 -0.58
N LEU A 283 21.76 3.58 -1.14
CA LEU A 283 22.39 2.27 -1.34
C LEU A 283 22.59 1.53 0.01
N ASP A 284 22.91 2.26 1.07
CA ASP A 284 23.09 1.70 2.41
C ASP A 284 21.77 1.18 2.99
N LEU A 285 20.67 1.91 2.82
CA LEU A 285 19.35 1.45 3.25
C LEU A 285 18.95 0.19 2.51
N SER A 286 19.13 0.15 1.19
CA SER A 286 18.84 -1.03 0.37
C SER A 286 19.77 -2.21 0.72
N ALA A 287 21.02 -1.96 1.06
CA ALA A 287 21.95 -3.00 1.54
C ALA A 287 21.53 -3.54 2.92
N ARG A 288 21.11 -2.66 3.85
CA ARG A 288 20.53 -3.04 5.14
C ARG A 288 19.30 -3.91 4.98
N ALA A 289 18.39 -3.54 4.06
CA ALA A 289 17.19 -4.33 3.74
C ALA A 289 17.56 -5.76 3.31
N ARG A 290 18.47 -5.89 2.36
CA ARG A 290 18.98 -7.19 1.89
C ARG A 290 19.66 -7.98 3.00
N GLY A 291 20.40 -7.31 3.89
CA GLY A 291 21.07 -7.95 5.05
C GLY A 291 20.10 -8.51 6.09
N LEU A 292 18.93 -7.90 6.25
CA LEU A 292 17.88 -8.38 7.17
C LEU A 292 17.05 -9.52 6.59
N HIS A 293 17.02 -9.65 5.27
CA HIS A 293 16.04 -10.46 4.54
C HIS A 293 16.04 -11.93 4.96
N SER A 294 17.21 -12.60 5.00
CA SER A 294 17.29 -14.02 5.38
C SER A 294 16.82 -14.25 6.82
N LYS A 295 17.17 -13.36 7.74
CA LYS A 295 16.75 -13.45 9.14
C LYS A 295 15.22 -13.30 9.28
N VAL A 296 14.62 -12.42 8.49
CA VAL A 296 13.15 -12.27 8.51
C VAL A 296 12.46 -13.49 7.90
N ILE A 297 12.97 -14.06 6.81
CA ILE A 297 12.48 -15.32 6.24
C ILE A 297 12.45 -16.43 7.29
N GLU A 298 13.55 -16.61 8.05
CA GLU A 298 13.64 -17.63 9.10
C GLU A 298 12.62 -17.45 10.23
N SER A 299 12.11 -16.24 10.43
CA SER A 299 11.07 -15.94 11.41
C SER A 299 9.64 -16.15 10.92
N ILE A 300 9.44 -16.36 9.61
CA ILE A 300 8.13 -16.61 9.01
C ILE A 300 7.71 -18.04 9.28
N ILE A 301 6.51 -18.21 9.81
CA ILE A 301 5.98 -19.52 10.22
C ILE A 301 4.94 -19.97 9.21
N LYS A 302 5.10 -21.19 8.70
CA LYS A 302 4.09 -21.90 7.91
C LYS A 302 3.37 -22.90 8.83
N GLN A 303 2.03 -22.78 8.92
CA GLN A 303 1.16 -23.59 9.79
C GLN A 303 0.13 -24.38 8.98
#